data_8687bb4c16c5c9cd9d754764db579a64
#
_entry.id   8687bb4c16c5c9cd9d754764db579a64
#
_cell.length_a   1.000
_cell.length_b   1.000
_cell.length_c   1.000
_cell.angle_alpha   90.00
_cell.angle_beta   90.00
_cell.angle_gamma   90.00
#
_symmetry.space_group_name_H-M   'P 1'
#
loop_
_entity.id
_entity.type
_entity.pdbx_description
1 polymer ?
#
loop_
_entity_poly.entity_id
_entity_poly.type
_entity_poly.pdbx_seq_one_letter_code
_entity_poly.pdbx_strand_id
1 'polypeptide(L)'
;MIFVTLHGGKPGKAPHENNVHAYDKAGKKITPCVLDDIEGVILDELRGIYRSGRYLYVINAHDTQNSVFSFRGSDTSYQFVGKFVSSETCKGVLHPFDLTFDGTGYCYLSSQDTNVVTRLKVSKDGKTGTAAPIARALRGHGHFLPGTFVASSVGNLSGLRATAVPRPAGLQYSGRGKKKHSVRGVLWTNKALYVADEPAGRVKVYDGNGKFLGQSSQVESPVHLIARKRRLYVSGANHVFTAKLAKPAGDFTLSEIPRLKIKNGCGMAFTGSGRFYIASRTENRILKFDSKFRPMRFKCTLPDNPEFLLHV
;
A
#
# COMPACT_ATOMS: atom_id res chain seq x y z
N MET A 1 18.71 -4.26 5.34
CA MET A 1 17.75 -5.14 6.02
C MET A 1 16.42 -5.07 5.29
N ILE A 2 15.56 -6.09 5.38
CA ILE A 2 14.20 -6.07 4.79
C ILE A 2 13.18 -6.23 5.91
N PHE A 3 12.26 -5.30 6.01
CA PHE A 3 11.05 -5.43 6.82
C PHE A 3 9.93 -6.03 5.98
N VAL A 4 9.12 -6.87 6.60
CA VAL A 4 8.00 -7.57 5.97
C VAL A 4 6.76 -7.43 6.84
N THR A 5 5.68 -6.92 6.28
CA THR A 5 4.36 -7.02 6.91
C THR A 5 3.70 -8.34 6.51
N LEU A 6 3.01 -8.97 7.44
CA LEU A 6 2.31 -10.24 7.24
C LEU A 6 0.80 -10.04 7.30
N HIS A 7 0.07 -10.83 6.50
CA HIS A 7 -1.38 -10.72 6.47
C HIS A 7 -2.03 -11.04 7.81
N GLY A 8 -1.49 -12.00 8.54
CA GLY A 8 -2.15 -12.54 9.72
C GLY A 8 -3.33 -13.45 9.31
N GLY A 9 -4.31 -13.55 10.15
CA GLY A 9 -5.60 -14.07 9.69
C GLY A 9 -5.88 -15.52 10.01
N LYS A 10 -5.19 -16.11 10.99
CA LYS A 10 -5.73 -17.29 11.69
C LYS A 10 -5.89 -16.96 13.17
N PRO A 11 -7.12 -16.94 13.68
CA PRO A 11 -7.34 -16.79 15.13
C PRO A 11 -6.52 -17.83 15.90
N GLY A 12 -5.84 -17.41 16.97
CA GLY A 12 -5.04 -18.29 17.82
C GLY A 12 -3.57 -18.44 17.46
N LYS A 13 -3.05 -17.73 16.45
CA LYS A 13 -1.61 -17.61 16.25
C LYS A 13 -0.97 -16.73 17.34
N ALA A 14 0.28 -17.06 17.66
CA ALA A 14 1.02 -16.28 18.63
C ALA A 14 1.10 -14.81 18.23
N PRO A 15 1.01 -13.85 19.18
CA PRO A 15 1.02 -12.40 18.89
C PRO A 15 2.20 -11.94 18.02
N HIS A 16 3.31 -12.64 18.09
CA HIS A 16 4.53 -12.34 17.33
C HIS A 16 4.43 -12.63 15.83
N GLU A 17 3.46 -13.41 15.37
CA GLU A 17 3.29 -13.70 13.96
C GLU A 17 2.60 -12.56 13.21
N ASN A 18 1.81 -11.74 13.92
CA ASN A 18 1.10 -10.59 13.39
C ASN A 18 1.88 -9.29 13.64
N ASN A 19 3.17 -9.28 13.39
CA ASN A 19 4.03 -8.13 13.56
C ASN A 19 4.80 -7.87 12.25
N VAL A 20 5.61 -6.82 12.22
CA VAL A 20 6.61 -6.61 11.17
C VAL A 20 7.82 -7.46 11.47
N HIS A 21 8.18 -8.33 10.54
CA HIS A 21 9.36 -9.17 10.66
C HIS A 21 10.57 -8.53 9.96
N ALA A 22 11.76 -8.69 10.56
CA ALA A 22 13.01 -8.22 9.97
C ALA A 22 13.89 -9.39 9.51
N TYR A 23 14.46 -9.25 8.31
CA TYR A 23 15.37 -10.21 7.70
C TYR A 23 16.65 -9.53 7.20
N ASP A 24 17.78 -10.25 7.30
CA ASP A 24 19.05 -9.78 6.78
C ASP A 24 19.14 -9.94 5.23
N LYS A 25 20.28 -9.55 4.67
CA LYS A 25 20.54 -9.65 3.23
C LYS A 25 20.64 -11.09 2.70
N ALA A 26 20.77 -12.08 3.57
CA ALA A 26 20.83 -13.51 3.23
C ALA A 26 19.46 -14.19 3.37
N GLY A 27 18.48 -13.55 4.05
CA GLY A 27 17.16 -14.09 4.34
C GLY A 27 17.06 -14.74 5.71
N LYS A 28 18.06 -14.58 6.58
CA LYS A 28 17.98 -15.01 7.97
C LYS A 28 17.10 -14.05 8.74
N LYS A 29 16.13 -14.58 9.50
CA LYS A 29 15.28 -13.78 10.39
C LYS A 29 16.14 -13.14 11.48
N ILE A 30 16.02 -11.82 11.64
CA ILE A 30 16.66 -11.04 12.70
C ILE A 30 15.73 -10.99 13.91
N THR A 31 14.47 -10.58 13.68
CA THR A 31 13.44 -10.57 14.71
C THR A 31 12.05 -10.80 14.08
N PRO A 32 11.13 -11.45 14.78
CA PRO A 32 9.72 -11.52 14.41
C PRO A 32 8.90 -10.31 14.87
N CYS A 33 9.49 -9.41 15.70
CA CYS A 33 8.79 -8.28 16.30
C CYS A 33 9.65 -7.03 16.14
N VAL A 34 9.34 -6.22 15.13
CA VAL A 34 9.94 -4.90 14.91
C VAL A 34 9.17 -3.83 15.69
N LEU A 35 7.86 -4.04 15.86
CA LEU A 35 6.96 -3.12 16.54
C LEU A 35 6.73 -3.58 17.97
N ASP A 36 6.75 -2.64 18.90
CA ASP A 36 6.33 -2.90 20.28
C ASP A 36 4.83 -3.24 20.32
N ASP A 37 4.44 -4.03 21.32
CA ASP A 37 3.03 -4.31 21.60
C ASP A 37 2.29 -3.03 21.99
N ILE A 38 1.04 -2.94 21.55
CA ILE A 38 0.16 -1.81 21.84
C ILE A 38 -1.01 -2.34 22.67
N GLU A 39 -1.15 -1.83 23.90
CA GLU A 39 -2.24 -2.22 24.77
C GLU A 39 -3.60 -2.01 24.11
N GLY A 40 -4.44 -3.03 24.14
CA GLY A 40 -5.78 -3.00 23.56
C GLY A 40 -5.84 -3.00 22.02
N VAL A 41 -4.70 -3.16 21.33
CA VAL A 41 -4.64 -3.23 19.87
C VAL A 41 -4.28 -4.64 19.41
N ILE A 42 -5.08 -5.16 18.50
CA ILE A 42 -4.79 -6.39 17.78
C ILE A 42 -4.10 -6.01 16.47
N LEU A 43 -2.82 -6.34 16.34
CA LEU A 43 -2.12 -6.24 15.06
C LEU A 43 -2.54 -7.41 14.19
N ASP A 44 -3.25 -7.13 13.11
CA ASP A 44 -3.71 -8.14 12.15
C ASP A 44 -3.90 -7.52 10.76
N GLU A 45 -3.82 -8.35 9.74
CA GLU A 45 -3.87 -7.88 8.36
C GLU A 45 -2.94 -6.69 8.10
N LEU A 46 -1.68 -6.77 8.55
CA LEU A 46 -0.72 -5.71 8.30
C LEU A 46 -0.47 -5.56 6.79
N ARG A 47 -0.58 -4.32 6.33
CA ARG A 47 -0.47 -3.96 4.91
C ARG A 47 0.71 -3.02 4.69
N GLY A 48 0.48 -1.91 4.01
CA GLY A 48 1.48 -0.92 3.66
C GLY A 48 2.37 -0.52 4.84
N ILE A 49 3.65 -0.35 4.55
CA ILE A 49 4.68 0.06 5.49
C ILE A 49 5.52 1.17 4.86
N TYR A 50 5.71 2.27 5.57
CA TYR A 50 6.46 3.42 5.07
C TYR A 50 7.36 4.00 6.16
N ARG A 51 8.59 4.37 5.79
CA ARG A 51 9.54 5.01 6.71
C ARG A 51 9.80 6.46 6.31
N SER A 52 9.65 7.37 7.25
CA SER A 52 10.04 8.78 7.10
C SER A 52 10.90 9.21 8.29
N GLY A 53 12.18 9.39 8.06
CA GLY A 53 13.13 9.67 9.13
C GLY A 53 13.18 8.56 10.19
N ARG A 54 12.83 8.92 11.43
CA ARG A 54 12.72 7.97 12.56
C ARG A 54 11.33 7.36 12.71
N TYR A 55 10.34 7.80 11.93
CA TYR A 55 8.98 7.27 11.99
C TYR A 55 8.82 6.10 11.03
N LEU A 56 8.14 5.08 11.52
CA LEU A 56 7.65 3.97 10.76
C LEU A 56 6.11 4.00 10.82
N TYR A 57 5.46 4.05 9.68
CA TYR A 57 4.00 4.00 9.55
C TYR A 57 3.62 2.62 9.08
N VAL A 58 2.70 1.98 9.78
CA VAL A 58 2.25 0.62 9.46
C VAL A 58 0.73 0.61 9.43
N ILE A 59 0.20 0.05 8.36
CA ILE A 59 -1.25 -0.13 8.20
C ILE A 59 -1.67 -1.40 8.92
N ASN A 60 -2.65 -1.26 9.80
CA ASN A 60 -3.43 -2.32 10.41
C ASN A 60 -4.83 -2.32 9.79
N ALA A 61 -5.11 -3.32 8.94
CA ALA A 61 -6.38 -3.41 8.24
C ALA A 61 -7.39 -4.33 8.95
N HIS A 62 -7.16 -4.59 10.26
CA HIS A 62 -8.07 -5.36 11.11
C HIS A 62 -9.50 -4.81 11.05
N ASP A 63 -10.48 -5.68 10.87
CA ASP A 63 -11.89 -5.33 10.59
C ASP A 63 -12.50 -4.29 11.55
N THR A 64 -12.17 -4.36 12.85
CA THR A 64 -12.71 -3.45 13.88
C THR A 64 -11.73 -2.35 14.30
N GLN A 65 -10.46 -2.41 13.87
CA GLN A 65 -9.40 -1.49 14.27
C GLN A 65 -8.65 -0.89 13.10
N ASN A 66 -9.36 -0.65 11.98
CA ASN A 66 -8.79 -0.03 10.79
C ASN A 66 -8.02 1.25 11.11
N SER A 67 -6.69 1.20 11.00
CA SER A 67 -5.82 2.30 11.39
C SER A 67 -4.51 2.31 10.61
N VAL A 68 -3.86 3.45 10.57
CA VAL A 68 -2.43 3.56 10.36
C VAL A 68 -1.81 3.91 11.69
N PHE A 69 -0.88 3.12 12.15
CA PHE A 69 -0.12 3.39 13.36
C PHE A 69 1.20 4.05 13.03
N SER A 70 1.62 5.00 13.86
CA SER A 70 2.95 5.60 13.83
C SER A 70 3.80 5.05 14.97
N PHE A 71 5.00 4.64 14.63
CA PHE A 71 6.02 4.18 15.56
C PHE A 71 7.27 5.03 15.41
N ARG A 72 8.10 5.11 16.43
CA ARG A 72 9.38 5.83 16.41
C ARG A 72 10.50 4.93 16.89
N GLY A 73 11.58 4.86 16.13
CA GLY A 73 12.69 4.00 16.49
C GLY A 73 13.77 3.97 15.43
N SER A 74 14.60 2.94 15.53
CA SER A 74 15.67 2.65 14.57
C SER A 74 15.94 1.14 14.53
N ASP A 75 16.66 0.72 13.51
CA ASP A 75 17.05 -0.68 13.32
C ASP A 75 15.85 -1.62 13.37
N THR A 76 15.74 -2.43 14.40
CA THR A 76 14.69 -3.45 14.57
C THR A 76 13.77 -3.22 15.75
N SER A 77 13.79 -2.03 16.36
CA SER A 77 12.96 -1.69 17.51
C SER A 77 12.25 -0.35 17.28
N TYR A 78 10.93 -0.40 17.24
CA TYR A 78 10.07 0.75 17.02
C TYR A 78 8.96 0.80 18.04
N GLN A 79 9.00 1.85 18.88
CA GLN A 79 8.02 2.12 19.93
C GLN A 79 6.78 2.80 19.38
N PHE A 80 5.63 2.42 19.86
CA PHE A 80 4.36 3.02 19.49
C PHE A 80 4.31 4.50 19.88
N VAL A 81 3.86 5.34 18.97
CA VAL A 81 3.69 6.79 19.17
C VAL A 81 2.22 7.18 19.19
N GLY A 82 1.41 6.55 18.34
CA GLY A 82 -0.02 6.85 18.28
C GLY A 82 -0.70 6.33 17.02
N LYS A 83 -2.02 6.49 16.98
CA LYS A 83 -2.82 6.29 15.77
C LYS A 83 -2.60 7.49 14.85
N PHE A 84 -1.92 7.28 13.70
CA PHE A 84 -1.72 8.33 12.72
C PHE A 84 -3.07 8.76 12.11
N VAL A 85 -3.90 7.80 11.75
CA VAL A 85 -5.30 7.98 11.31
C VAL A 85 -6.05 6.68 11.54
N SER A 86 -7.36 6.76 11.78
CA SER A 86 -8.24 5.60 11.92
C SER A 86 -9.58 5.82 11.21
N SER A 87 -10.38 4.76 11.09
CA SER A 87 -11.76 4.85 10.61
C SER A 87 -12.68 5.69 11.50
N GLU A 88 -12.33 5.84 12.78
CA GLU A 88 -13.06 6.70 13.72
C GLU A 88 -12.86 8.19 13.38
N THR A 89 -11.62 8.57 13.05
CA THR A 89 -11.24 9.97 12.76
C THR A 89 -11.40 10.33 11.29
N CYS A 90 -11.41 9.35 10.38
CA CYS A 90 -11.56 9.57 8.94
C CYS A 90 -12.38 8.45 8.29
N LYS A 91 -13.61 8.75 7.91
CA LYS A 91 -14.56 7.76 7.32
C LYS A 91 -14.11 7.15 6.00
N GLY A 92 -13.11 7.74 5.32
CA GLY A 92 -12.49 7.16 4.13
C GLY A 92 -11.57 5.97 4.43
N VAL A 93 -11.15 5.80 5.67
CA VAL A 93 -10.19 4.79 6.11
C VAL A 93 -10.93 3.52 6.51
N LEU A 94 -11.28 2.68 5.53
CA LEU A 94 -11.84 1.35 5.76
C LEU A 94 -11.03 0.33 4.98
N HIS A 95 -10.52 -0.68 5.67
CA HIS A 95 -9.61 -1.67 5.15
C HIS A 95 -8.45 -1.01 4.36
N PRO A 96 -7.64 -0.16 5.04
CA PRO A 96 -6.56 0.57 4.39
C PRO A 96 -5.52 -0.38 3.83
N PHE A 97 -4.92 -0.03 2.67
CA PHE A 97 -4.04 -0.96 1.95
C PHE A 97 -2.61 -0.46 1.82
N ASP A 98 -2.40 0.76 1.34
CA ASP A 98 -1.07 1.31 1.10
C ASP A 98 -1.03 2.82 1.34
N LEU A 99 0.15 3.34 1.64
CA LEU A 99 0.34 4.76 1.91
C LEU A 99 1.63 5.30 1.30
N THR A 100 1.59 6.57 0.94
CA THR A 100 2.75 7.30 0.42
C THR A 100 2.73 8.76 0.85
N PHE A 101 3.90 9.38 1.01
CA PHE A 101 4.04 10.78 1.40
C PHE A 101 4.59 11.60 0.24
N ASP A 102 4.10 12.82 0.07
CA ASP A 102 4.54 13.71 -1.01
C ASP A 102 5.77 14.57 -0.67
N GLY A 103 6.22 14.52 0.57
CA GLY A 103 7.33 15.33 1.08
C GLY A 103 6.98 16.79 1.32
N THR A 104 5.75 17.23 1.04
CA THR A 104 5.28 18.62 1.24
C THR A 104 4.30 18.77 2.40
N GLY A 105 4.08 17.69 3.15
CA GLY A 105 3.22 17.66 4.32
C GLY A 105 1.90 16.92 4.11
N TYR A 106 1.79 16.14 3.03
CA TYR A 106 0.62 15.30 2.80
C TYR A 106 0.99 13.83 2.68
N CYS A 107 0.08 12.99 3.16
CA CYS A 107 0.06 11.55 2.97
C CYS A 107 -1.17 11.16 2.13
N TYR A 108 -1.02 10.17 1.27
CA TYR A 108 -2.10 9.57 0.50
C TYR A 108 -2.24 8.13 0.94
N LEU A 109 -3.45 7.75 1.33
CA LEU A 109 -3.79 6.44 1.88
C LEU A 109 -4.90 5.80 1.05
N SER A 110 -4.63 4.65 0.45
CA SER A 110 -5.66 3.87 -0.24
C SER A 110 -6.45 3.02 0.74
N SER A 111 -7.75 2.88 0.48
CA SER A 111 -8.68 2.08 1.29
C SER A 111 -9.54 1.22 0.39
N GLN A 112 -9.55 -0.10 0.66
CA GLN A 112 -10.16 -1.09 -0.20
C GLN A 112 -11.68 -1.07 -0.14
N ASP A 113 -12.26 -1.00 1.06
CA ASP A 113 -13.70 -1.14 1.24
C ASP A 113 -14.47 0.13 0.87
N THR A 114 -13.83 1.30 0.94
CA THR A 114 -14.38 2.54 0.41
C THR A 114 -14.00 2.79 -1.05
N ASN A 115 -13.02 2.05 -1.56
CA ASN A 115 -12.47 2.20 -2.92
C ASN A 115 -12.00 3.63 -3.22
N VAL A 116 -11.37 4.29 -2.26
CA VAL A 116 -10.90 5.67 -2.36
C VAL A 116 -9.44 5.80 -1.96
N VAL A 117 -8.83 6.91 -2.36
CA VAL A 117 -7.58 7.39 -1.79
C VAL A 117 -7.88 8.63 -0.98
N THR A 118 -7.51 8.61 0.29
CA THR A 118 -7.67 9.74 1.20
C THR A 118 -6.38 10.56 1.23
N ARG A 119 -6.48 11.87 1.01
CA ARG A 119 -5.39 12.80 1.24
C ARG A 119 -5.43 13.28 2.69
N LEU A 120 -4.34 13.12 3.40
CA LEU A 120 -4.19 13.49 4.80
C LEU A 120 -3.15 14.59 4.93
N LYS A 121 -3.44 15.64 5.67
CA LYS A 121 -2.45 16.61 6.11
C LYS A 121 -1.70 16.04 7.31
N VAL A 122 -0.40 15.94 7.18
CA VAL A 122 0.49 15.42 8.21
C VAL A 122 0.79 16.51 9.24
N SER A 123 0.69 16.19 10.53
CA SER A 123 1.09 17.10 11.59
C SER A 123 2.60 17.41 11.52
N LYS A 124 3.01 18.55 12.06
CA LYS A 124 4.42 18.99 12.03
C LYS A 124 5.37 17.98 12.68
N ASP A 125 4.90 17.28 13.69
CA ASP A 125 5.63 16.24 14.41
C ASP A 125 5.49 14.83 13.76
N GLY A 126 4.77 14.70 12.65
CA GLY A 126 4.59 13.44 11.94
C GLY A 126 3.68 12.42 12.61
N LYS A 127 3.09 12.73 13.77
CA LYS A 127 2.36 11.74 14.57
C LYS A 127 0.95 11.47 14.09
N THR A 128 0.29 12.46 13.49
CA THR A 128 -1.12 12.37 13.08
C THR A 128 -1.34 12.85 11.66
N GLY A 129 -2.35 12.28 11.01
CA GLY A 129 -2.86 12.68 9.72
C GLY A 129 -4.33 13.06 9.83
N THR A 130 -4.70 14.24 9.33
CA THR A 130 -6.10 14.70 9.28
C THR A 130 -6.56 14.82 7.84
N ALA A 131 -7.82 14.45 7.57
CA ALA A 131 -8.39 14.55 6.23
C ALA A 131 -8.23 15.97 5.67
N ALA A 132 -7.60 16.10 4.52
CA ALA A 132 -7.32 17.37 3.86
C ALA A 132 -8.32 17.60 2.71
N PRO A 133 -8.94 18.79 2.62
CA PRO A 133 -9.83 19.11 1.51
C PRO A 133 -9.10 19.00 0.16
N ILE A 134 -9.79 18.45 -0.83
CA ILE A 134 -9.35 18.43 -2.22
C ILE A 134 -10.27 19.34 -3.01
N ALA A 135 -9.73 20.43 -3.52
CA ALA A 135 -10.52 21.55 -4.04
C ALA A 135 -11.42 21.18 -5.24
N ARG A 136 -11.15 20.10 -5.96
CA ARG A 136 -11.89 19.69 -7.16
C ARG A 136 -12.49 18.29 -7.08
N ALA A 137 -12.21 17.54 -6.05
CA ALA A 137 -12.80 16.23 -5.91
C ALA A 137 -14.28 16.40 -5.65
N LEU A 138 -15.09 16.36 -6.73
CA LEU A 138 -16.41 15.82 -6.62
C LEU A 138 -17.49 16.84 -6.15
N ARG A 139 -17.39 18.08 -6.58
CA ARG A 139 -18.55 18.98 -6.52
C ARG A 139 -19.68 18.39 -7.37
N GLY A 140 -20.79 18.03 -6.74
CA GLY A 140 -22.02 17.63 -7.42
C GLY A 140 -22.64 16.30 -7.01
N HIS A 141 -22.01 15.52 -6.14
CA HIS A 141 -22.51 14.20 -5.74
C HIS A 141 -22.70 14.05 -4.23
N GLY A 142 -23.21 15.03 -3.55
CA GLY A 142 -23.88 15.04 -2.24
C GLY A 142 -23.24 14.38 -1.02
N HIS A 143 -22.25 13.49 -1.15
CA HIS A 143 -21.69 12.72 -0.03
C HIS A 143 -20.21 12.43 -0.24
N PHE A 144 -19.35 13.45 -0.05
CA PHE A 144 -17.92 13.28 -0.07
C PHE A 144 -17.34 13.37 1.32
N LEU A 145 -16.47 12.41 1.61
CA LEU A 145 -15.64 12.50 2.79
C LEU A 145 -14.56 13.55 2.53
N PRO A 146 -14.41 14.56 3.40
CA PRO A 146 -13.36 15.55 3.25
C PRO A 146 -12.01 14.88 3.05
N GLY A 147 -11.25 15.34 2.06
CA GLY A 147 -9.92 14.81 1.79
C GLY A 147 -9.85 13.52 1.00
N THR A 148 -10.97 12.97 0.53
CA THR A 148 -10.97 11.76 -0.31
C THR A 148 -11.12 12.10 -1.78
N PHE A 149 -10.53 11.28 -2.64
CA PHE A 149 -10.85 11.21 -4.06
C PHE A 149 -10.93 9.76 -4.50
N VAL A 150 -11.68 9.50 -5.55
CA VAL A 150 -11.96 8.14 -6.00
C VAL A 150 -10.99 7.77 -7.10
N ALA A 151 -10.31 6.65 -6.93
CA ALA A 151 -9.58 5.98 -7.99
C ALA A 151 -10.48 4.90 -8.60
N SER A 152 -11.58 5.31 -9.25
CA SER A 152 -12.59 4.39 -9.76
C SER A 152 -12.12 3.58 -10.94
N SER A 153 -12.54 2.32 -10.98
CA SER A 153 -12.35 1.40 -12.10
C SER A 153 -12.93 1.91 -13.42
N VAL A 154 -13.93 2.74 -13.37
CA VAL A 154 -14.70 3.08 -14.58
C VAL A 154 -14.20 4.35 -15.28
N GLY A 155 -13.23 5.06 -14.69
CA GLY A 155 -12.71 6.31 -15.32
C GLY A 155 -13.74 7.39 -15.52
N ASN A 156 -14.99 7.12 -15.19
CA ASN A 156 -16.14 7.98 -15.43
C ASN A 156 -16.77 8.40 -14.10
N LEU A 157 -16.87 9.69 -13.88
CA LEU A 157 -17.42 10.28 -12.65
C LEU A 157 -18.86 9.81 -12.34
N SER A 158 -19.61 9.37 -13.34
CA SER A 158 -20.97 8.85 -13.14
C SER A 158 -21.02 7.49 -12.41
N GLY A 159 -19.96 6.69 -12.47
CA GLY A 159 -19.84 5.42 -11.73
C GLY A 159 -19.53 5.60 -10.24
N LEU A 160 -19.20 6.79 -9.80
CA LEU A 160 -18.76 7.10 -8.44
C LEU A 160 -19.88 7.03 -7.40
N ARG A 161 -21.14 7.09 -7.79
CA ARG A 161 -22.28 7.10 -6.84
C ARG A 161 -22.32 5.87 -5.95
N ALA A 162 -21.90 4.72 -6.44
CA ALA A 162 -21.96 3.46 -5.70
C ALA A 162 -20.75 3.19 -4.82
N THR A 163 -19.59 3.77 -5.13
CA THR A 163 -18.31 3.44 -4.50
C THR A 163 -17.79 4.52 -3.55
N ALA A 164 -18.31 5.75 -3.67
CA ALA A 164 -17.91 6.88 -2.83
C ALA A 164 -18.64 6.97 -1.48
N VAL A 165 -19.67 6.15 -1.27
CA VAL A 165 -20.38 6.10 0.02
C VAL A 165 -19.65 5.09 0.91
N PRO A 166 -19.15 5.53 2.09
CA PRO A 166 -18.61 4.60 3.08
C PRO A 166 -19.72 3.61 3.43
N ARG A 167 -19.44 2.32 3.35
CA ARG A 167 -20.34 1.34 3.91
C ARG A 167 -20.38 1.53 5.42
N PRO A 168 -21.55 1.48 6.04
CA PRO A 168 -21.64 1.52 7.50
C PRO A 168 -20.75 0.46 8.09
N ALA A 169 -20.01 0.79 9.14
CA ALA A 169 -19.26 -0.16 9.93
C ALA A 169 -20.20 -1.31 10.35
N GLY A 170 -19.82 -2.56 10.04
CA GLY A 170 -20.62 -3.76 10.34
C GLY A 170 -21.28 -4.42 9.14
N LEU A 171 -21.29 -3.82 7.95
CA LEU A 171 -21.67 -4.54 6.74
C LEU A 171 -20.47 -5.38 6.25
N GLN A 172 -20.31 -6.56 6.81
CA GLN A 172 -19.46 -7.58 6.24
C GLN A 172 -19.87 -7.82 4.79
N TYR A 173 -18.89 -7.81 3.91
CA TYR A 173 -19.11 -8.19 2.51
C TYR A 173 -19.35 -9.70 2.44
N SER A 174 -20.60 -10.13 2.62
CA SER A 174 -21.02 -11.53 2.48
C SER A 174 -21.17 -11.96 1.02
N GLY A 175 -20.35 -11.41 0.14
CA GLY A 175 -20.28 -11.85 -1.25
C GLY A 175 -19.53 -13.16 -1.38
N ARG A 176 -20.14 -14.29 -1.06
CA ARG A 176 -19.65 -15.60 -1.52
C ARG A 176 -19.42 -15.52 -3.04
N GLY A 177 -18.16 -15.65 -3.45
CA GLY A 177 -17.79 -15.95 -4.84
C GLY A 177 -17.37 -14.78 -5.74
N LYS A 178 -17.42 -13.51 -5.34
CA LYS A 178 -16.86 -12.43 -6.16
C LYS A 178 -15.54 -11.94 -5.58
N LYS A 179 -14.45 -12.00 -6.40
CA LYS A 179 -13.16 -11.40 -6.05
C LYS A 179 -13.39 -9.93 -5.66
N LYS A 180 -12.97 -9.55 -4.46
CA LYS A 180 -12.97 -8.14 -4.04
C LYS A 180 -11.90 -7.42 -4.84
N HIS A 181 -12.29 -6.57 -5.76
CA HIS A 181 -11.40 -5.71 -6.51
C HIS A 181 -11.56 -4.28 -5.98
N SER A 182 -10.46 -3.62 -5.71
CA SER A 182 -10.45 -2.27 -5.15
C SER A 182 -9.16 -1.54 -5.50
N VAL A 183 -9.07 -0.27 -5.14
CA VAL A 183 -7.79 0.44 -5.17
C VAL A 183 -6.78 -0.26 -4.27
N ARG A 184 -5.56 -0.35 -4.77
CA ARG A 184 -4.45 -1.03 -4.11
C ARG A 184 -3.32 -0.05 -3.81
N GLY A 185 -2.13 -0.33 -4.31
CA GLY A 185 -0.93 0.45 -4.08
C GLY A 185 -1.05 1.90 -4.50
N VAL A 186 -0.39 2.78 -3.77
CA VAL A 186 -0.25 4.20 -4.06
C VAL A 186 1.21 4.62 -4.01
N LEU A 187 1.60 5.49 -4.93
CA LEU A 187 2.97 5.99 -5.00
C LEU A 187 2.98 7.46 -5.38
N TRP A 188 3.49 8.31 -4.51
CA TRP A 188 3.81 9.68 -4.88
C TRP A 188 5.23 9.75 -5.46
N THR A 189 5.31 10.14 -6.70
CA THR A 189 6.60 10.36 -7.37
C THR A 189 6.43 11.35 -8.52
N ASN A 190 7.49 12.04 -8.90
CA ASN A 190 7.47 12.97 -10.03
C ASN A 190 6.32 14.01 -9.95
N LYS A 191 6.01 14.50 -8.75
CA LYS A 191 4.94 15.46 -8.44
C LYS A 191 3.52 14.96 -8.81
N ALA A 192 3.32 13.66 -8.87
CA ALA A 192 2.02 13.04 -9.14
C ALA A 192 1.79 11.81 -8.26
N LEU A 193 0.53 11.50 -8.06
CA LEU A 193 0.07 10.30 -7.37
C LEU A 193 -0.30 9.23 -8.39
N TYR A 194 0.38 8.11 -8.34
CA TYR A 194 0.08 6.89 -9.09
C TYR A 194 -0.74 5.97 -8.20
N VAL A 195 -1.81 5.43 -8.74
CA VAL A 195 -2.75 4.56 -8.01
C VAL A 195 -2.98 3.28 -8.80
N ALA A 196 -2.74 2.14 -8.17
CA ALA A 196 -3.10 0.83 -8.72
C ALA A 196 -4.62 0.64 -8.60
N ASP A 197 -5.32 0.78 -9.71
CA ASP A 197 -6.76 0.53 -9.81
C ASP A 197 -6.96 -0.92 -10.30
N GLU A 198 -7.03 -1.85 -9.35
CA GLU A 198 -7.14 -3.28 -9.65
C GLU A 198 -8.40 -3.62 -10.46
N PRO A 199 -9.59 -3.07 -10.16
CA PRO A 199 -10.79 -3.30 -10.96
C PRO A 199 -10.66 -2.86 -12.42
N ALA A 200 -9.98 -1.74 -12.66
CA ALA A 200 -9.73 -1.24 -14.02
C ALA A 200 -8.61 -1.99 -14.73
N GLY A 201 -7.79 -2.76 -14.00
CA GLY A 201 -6.57 -3.33 -14.53
C GLY A 201 -5.59 -2.26 -15.03
N ARG A 202 -5.45 -1.14 -14.30
CA ARG A 202 -4.64 0.00 -14.75
C ARG A 202 -3.99 0.72 -13.58
N VAL A 203 -2.92 1.44 -13.88
CA VAL A 203 -2.36 2.44 -12.98
C VAL A 203 -2.88 3.81 -13.43
N LYS A 204 -3.61 4.49 -12.58
CA LYS A 204 -4.13 5.84 -12.79
C LYS A 204 -3.20 6.88 -12.17
N VAL A 205 -3.14 8.07 -12.78
CA VAL A 205 -2.26 9.15 -12.36
C VAL A 205 -3.09 10.39 -12.05
N TYR A 206 -2.80 11.01 -10.92
CA TYR A 206 -3.48 12.22 -10.45
C TYR A 206 -2.45 13.26 -10.01
N ASP A 207 -2.82 14.54 -10.10
CA ASP A 207 -2.07 15.58 -9.39
C ASP A 207 -2.37 15.58 -7.87
N GLY A 208 -1.68 16.42 -7.11
CA GLY A 208 -1.89 16.53 -5.67
C GLY A 208 -3.27 17.05 -5.25
N ASN A 209 -4.05 17.56 -6.20
CA ASN A 209 -5.42 18.07 -5.99
C ASN A 209 -6.48 17.09 -6.50
N GLY A 210 -6.09 15.88 -6.88
CA GLY A 210 -7.01 14.83 -7.34
C GLY A 210 -7.48 14.98 -8.79
N LYS A 211 -6.86 15.88 -9.58
CA LYS A 211 -7.15 15.97 -11.02
C LYS A 211 -6.53 14.77 -11.72
N PHE A 212 -7.33 14.06 -12.50
CA PHE A 212 -6.86 12.96 -13.35
C PHE A 212 -5.92 13.49 -14.43
N LEU A 213 -4.77 12.84 -14.60
CA LEU A 213 -3.72 13.23 -15.53
C LEU A 213 -3.52 12.22 -16.66
N GLY A 214 -3.90 10.96 -16.46
CA GLY A 214 -3.72 9.87 -17.41
C GLY A 214 -3.69 8.51 -16.75
N GLN A 215 -3.51 7.46 -17.56
CA GLN A 215 -3.50 6.08 -17.07
C GLN A 215 -2.55 5.20 -17.88
N SER A 216 -2.24 4.04 -17.34
CA SER A 216 -1.43 3.04 -18.03
C SER A 216 -2.25 2.25 -19.07
N SER A 217 -1.54 1.55 -19.97
CA SER A 217 -2.10 0.38 -20.64
C SER A 217 -2.64 -0.62 -19.62
N GLN A 218 -3.51 -1.52 -20.07
CA GLN A 218 -4.09 -2.55 -19.21
C GLN A 218 -3.02 -3.54 -18.73
N VAL A 219 -3.11 -3.93 -17.46
CA VAL A 219 -2.29 -4.95 -16.81
C VAL A 219 -3.16 -5.78 -15.88
N GLU A 220 -2.80 -7.04 -15.67
CA GLU A 220 -3.56 -7.93 -14.81
C GLU A 220 -3.34 -7.58 -13.33
N SER A 221 -4.43 -7.24 -12.62
CA SER A 221 -4.48 -7.04 -11.17
C SER A 221 -3.29 -6.24 -10.61
N PRO A 222 -3.14 -4.96 -10.94
CA PRO A 222 -2.05 -4.15 -10.38
C PRO A 222 -2.22 -4.01 -8.86
N VAL A 223 -1.16 -4.29 -8.09
CA VAL A 223 -1.22 -4.35 -6.62
C VAL A 223 -0.34 -3.30 -5.97
N HIS A 224 0.97 -3.31 -6.18
CA HIS A 224 1.89 -2.41 -5.51
C HIS A 224 2.76 -1.65 -6.51
N LEU A 225 3.14 -0.43 -6.13
CA LEU A 225 3.87 0.51 -6.98
C LEU A 225 5.14 0.95 -6.27
N ILE A 226 6.28 0.90 -6.96
CA ILE A 226 7.52 1.54 -6.51
C ILE A 226 8.20 2.25 -7.66
N ALA A 227 9.02 3.25 -7.33
CA ALA A 227 9.84 3.96 -8.31
C ALA A 227 11.32 3.78 -8.02
N ARG A 228 12.12 3.65 -9.10
CA ARG A 228 13.57 3.65 -9.02
C ARG A 228 14.19 4.13 -10.33
N LYS A 229 15.19 5.01 -10.26
CA LYS A 229 15.93 5.51 -11.44
C LYS A 229 15.03 5.94 -12.59
N ARG A 230 14.00 6.76 -12.29
CA ARG A 230 13.00 7.26 -13.25
C ARG A 230 12.20 6.15 -13.96
N ARG A 231 12.03 5.03 -13.32
CA ARG A 231 11.13 3.96 -13.77
C ARG A 231 10.12 3.64 -12.68
N LEU A 232 8.89 3.40 -13.13
CA LEU A 232 7.82 2.82 -12.34
C LEU A 232 7.91 1.30 -12.45
N TYR A 233 7.67 0.63 -11.35
CA TYR A 233 7.49 -0.83 -11.28
C TYR A 233 6.15 -1.10 -10.63
N VAL A 234 5.42 -2.05 -11.20
CA VAL A 234 4.06 -2.43 -10.78
C VAL A 234 4.02 -3.94 -10.60
N SER A 235 3.70 -4.41 -9.41
CA SER A 235 3.39 -5.84 -9.23
C SER A 235 1.95 -6.11 -9.65
N GLY A 236 1.74 -7.22 -10.30
CA GLY A 236 0.43 -7.76 -10.65
C GLY A 236 0.30 -9.20 -10.15
N ALA A 237 -0.78 -9.89 -10.55
CA ALA A 237 -1.07 -11.25 -10.07
C ALA A 237 0.12 -12.21 -10.27
N ASN A 238 0.70 -12.26 -11.47
CA ASN A 238 1.74 -13.21 -11.82
C ASN A 238 3.00 -12.57 -12.44
N HIS A 239 3.01 -11.25 -12.62
CA HIS A 239 4.03 -10.53 -13.36
C HIS A 239 4.42 -9.23 -12.66
N VAL A 240 5.57 -8.70 -13.04
CA VAL A 240 5.98 -7.34 -12.71
C VAL A 240 6.09 -6.55 -14.01
N PHE A 241 5.48 -5.38 -14.02
CA PHE A 241 5.49 -4.46 -15.14
C PHE A 241 6.38 -3.26 -14.85
N THR A 242 6.83 -2.58 -15.89
CA THR A 242 7.63 -1.36 -15.77
C THR A 242 7.31 -0.35 -16.86
N ALA A 243 7.42 0.92 -16.52
CA ALA A 243 7.37 2.04 -17.47
C ALA A 243 8.44 3.07 -17.13
N LYS A 244 8.85 3.87 -18.10
CA LYS A 244 9.65 5.07 -17.86
C LYS A 244 8.75 6.13 -17.22
N LEU A 245 9.18 6.70 -16.09
CA LEU A 245 8.52 7.86 -15.49
C LEU A 245 8.83 9.09 -16.36
N ALA A 246 7.91 9.40 -17.25
CA ALA A 246 7.89 10.64 -18.03
C ALA A 246 7.20 11.77 -17.25
N LYS A 247 6.89 12.89 -17.89
CA LYS A 247 5.99 13.90 -17.30
C LYS A 247 4.66 13.25 -16.95
N PRO A 248 4.04 13.58 -15.80
CA PRO A 248 2.89 12.84 -15.29
C PRO A 248 1.59 13.03 -16.09
N ALA A 249 1.60 13.81 -17.16
CA ALA A 249 0.42 14.04 -18.01
C ALA A 249 0.41 13.11 -19.22
N GLY A 250 -0.75 12.47 -19.44
CA GLY A 250 -1.01 11.59 -20.59
C GLY A 250 -0.92 10.10 -20.26
N ASP A 251 -1.44 9.31 -21.17
CA ASP A 251 -1.43 7.85 -21.06
C ASP A 251 -0.04 7.28 -21.34
N PHE A 252 0.25 6.12 -20.76
CA PHE A 252 1.56 5.47 -20.90
C PHE A 252 1.43 3.94 -20.98
N THR A 253 2.46 3.30 -21.51
CA THR A 253 2.49 1.85 -21.64
C THR A 253 3.34 1.22 -20.54
N LEU A 254 2.77 0.24 -19.87
CA LEU A 254 3.47 -0.68 -18.99
C LEU A 254 3.91 -1.91 -19.81
N SER A 255 5.18 -2.26 -19.70
CA SER A 255 5.76 -3.44 -20.33
C SER A 255 6.10 -4.47 -19.26
N GLU A 256 5.79 -5.72 -19.50
CA GLU A 256 6.17 -6.83 -18.63
C GLU A 256 7.69 -6.96 -18.54
N ILE A 257 8.18 -7.39 -17.37
CA ILE A 257 9.56 -7.84 -17.19
C ILE A 257 9.55 -9.38 -17.28
N PRO A 258 9.90 -9.98 -18.43
CA PRO A 258 9.62 -11.41 -18.71
C PRO A 258 10.27 -12.39 -17.74
N ARG A 259 11.35 -11.97 -17.08
CA ARG A 259 12.08 -12.79 -16.10
C ARG A 259 11.45 -12.82 -14.71
N LEU A 260 10.49 -11.95 -14.44
CA LEU A 260 9.83 -11.83 -13.13
C LEU A 260 8.46 -12.49 -13.17
N LYS A 261 8.43 -13.83 -13.17
CA LYS A 261 7.22 -14.62 -12.97
C LYS A 261 7.05 -14.88 -11.47
N ILE A 262 5.99 -14.35 -10.90
CA ILE A 262 5.75 -14.34 -9.45
C ILE A 262 4.33 -14.87 -9.21
N LYS A 263 4.15 -15.76 -8.26
CA LYS A 263 2.82 -16.21 -7.87
C LYS A 263 2.20 -15.25 -6.86
N ASN A 264 1.16 -14.56 -7.28
CA ASN A 264 0.44 -13.57 -6.48
C ASN A 264 1.40 -12.54 -5.87
N GLY A 265 2.07 -11.78 -6.75
CA GLY A 265 3.05 -10.77 -6.36
C GLY A 265 2.41 -9.60 -5.62
N CYS A 266 3.01 -9.18 -4.50
CA CYS A 266 2.54 -8.07 -3.71
C CYS A 266 3.67 -7.03 -3.49
N GLY A 267 4.05 -6.78 -2.26
CA GLY A 267 5.05 -5.78 -1.91
C GLY A 267 6.40 -5.96 -2.60
N MET A 268 6.97 -4.87 -3.04
CA MET A 268 8.27 -4.82 -3.70
C MET A 268 9.20 -3.86 -2.98
N ALA A 269 10.51 -4.13 -3.02
CA ALA A 269 11.53 -3.21 -2.52
C ALA A 269 12.81 -3.29 -3.35
N PHE A 270 13.52 -2.16 -3.47
CA PHE A 270 14.87 -2.11 -4.00
C PHE A 270 15.88 -1.76 -2.91
N THR A 271 17.05 -2.38 -2.95
CA THR A 271 18.20 -1.88 -2.20
C THR A 271 18.85 -0.70 -2.92
N GLY A 272 19.70 0.05 -2.22
CA GLY A 272 20.52 1.10 -2.84
C GLY A 272 21.40 0.56 -3.98
N SER A 273 21.95 -0.67 -3.84
CA SER A 273 22.75 -1.36 -4.87
C SER A 273 21.92 -1.88 -6.05
N GLY A 274 20.58 -1.83 -5.98
CA GLY A 274 19.68 -2.22 -7.06
C GLY A 274 19.20 -3.66 -7.03
N ARG A 275 19.48 -4.40 -5.99
CA ARG A 275 18.85 -5.71 -5.80
C ARG A 275 17.35 -5.49 -5.60
N PHE A 276 16.57 -6.37 -6.20
CA PHE A 276 15.11 -6.31 -6.18
C PHE A 276 14.56 -7.44 -5.32
N TYR A 277 13.57 -7.11 -4.51
CA TYR A 277 12.83 -8.06 -3.67
C TYR A 277 11.36 -7.94 -3.95
N ILE A 278 10.65 -9.06 -3.95
CA ILE A 278 9.19 -9.11 -4.10
C ILE A 278 8.60 -10.20 -3.21
N ALA A 279 7.48 -9.88 -2.58
CA ALA A 279 6.68 -10.81 -1.82
C ALA A 279 5.85 -11.69 -2.77
N SER A 280 5.91 -13.02 -2.58
CA SER A 280 5.05 -14.01 -3.21
C SER A 280 4.08 -14.53 -2.15
N ARG A 281 2.81 -14.03 -2.19
CA ARG A 281 1.82 -14.29 -1.14
C ARG A 281 1.46 -15.76 -1.02
N THR A 282 1.14 -16.41 -2.12
CA THR A 282 0.71 -17.82 -2.12
C THR A 282 1.85 -18.80 -1.84
N GLU A 283 3.09 -18.36 -1.93
CA GLU A 283 4.27 -19.20 -1.64
C GLU A 283 4.88 -18.90 -0.27
N ASN A 284 4.34 -17.95 0.49
CA ASN A 284 4.81 -17.50 1.80
C ASN A 284 6.33 -17.22 1.81
N ARG A 285 6.81 -16.54 0.79
CA ARG A 285 8.25 -16.25 0.65
C ARG A 285 8.54 -14.92 0.00
N ILE A 286 9.77 -14.46 0.19
CA ILE A 286 10.34 -13.34 -0.53
C ILE A 286 11.28 -13.87 -1.60
N LEU A 287 11.11 -13.39 -2.82
CA LEU A 287 12.01 -13.65 -3.93
C LEU A 287 12.99 -12.50 -4.07
N LYS A 288 14.24 -12.82 -4.39
CA LYS A 288 15.34 -11.86 -4.55
C LYS A 288 15.96 -11.97 -5.92
N PHE A 289 16.28 -10.83 -6.49
CA PHE A 289 16.87 -10.70 -7.83
C PHE A 289 18.03 -9.69 -7.81
N ASP A 290 18.96 -9.85 -8.74
CA ASP A 290 19.98 -8.84 -9.00
C ASP A 290 19.43 -7.62 -9.77
N SER A 291 20.28 -6.65 -10.08
CA SER A 291 19.89 -5.43 -10.81
C SER A 291 19.46 -5.67 -12.28
N LYS A 292 19.69 -6.87 -12.80
CA LYS A 292 19.25 -7.32 -14.16
C LYS A 292 18.07 -8.29 -14.07
N PHE A 293 17.44 -8.39 -12.89
CA PHE A 293 16.32 -9.29 -12.59
C PHE A 293 16.63 -10.78 -12.76
N ARG A 294 17.87 -11.19 -12.56
CA ARG A 294 18.25 -12.61 -12.49
C ARG A 294 18.03 -13.13 -11.07
N PRO A 295 17.41 -14.31 -10.90
CA PRO A 295 17.15 -14.87 -9.57
C PRO A 295 18.42 -15.00 -8.74
N MET A 296 18.31 -14.70 -7.46
CA MET A 296 19.37 -14.85 -6.47
C MET A 296 18.90 -15.75 -5.33
N ARG A 297 19.82 -16.49 -4.74
CA ARG A 297 19.49 -17.30 -3.56
C ARG A 297 19.09 -16.38 -2.40
N PHE A 298 17.92 -16.63 -1.85
CA PHE A 298 17.40 -15.98 -0.66
C PHE A 298 16.54 -16.97 0.10
N LYS A 299 17.06 -17.49 1.20
CA LYS A 299 16.39 -18.50 2.01
C LYS A 299 15.56 -17.79 3.07
N CYS A 300 14.33 -17.47 2.75
CA CYS A 300 13.39 -16.88 3.66
C CYS A 300 12.06 -17.62 3.58
N THR A 301 11.70 -18.32 4.65
CA THR A 301 10.37 -18.91 4.82
C THR A 301 9.63 -18.05 5.82
N LEU A 302 8.43 -17.65 5.45
CA LEU A 302 7.57 -16.78 6.25
C LEU A 302 6.47 -17.63 6.91
N PRO A 303 6.05 -17.26 8.12
CA PRO A 303 5.00 -18.00 8.83
C PRO A 303 3.63 -17.82 8.18
N ASP A 304 3.45 -16.74 7.42
CA ASP A 304 2.19 -16.36 6.76
C ASP A 304 2.42 -15.58 5.47
N ASN A 305 1.33 -15.20 4.80
CA ASN A 305 1.32 -14.46 3.55
C ASN A 305 2.01 -13.09 3.71
N PRO A 306 3.11 -12.83 3.01
CA PRO A 306 3.75 -11.53 3.03
C PRO A 306 2.94 -10.51 2.21
N GLU A 307 2.80 -9.32 2.73
CA GLU A 307 2.08 -8.23 2.07
C GLU A 307 3.03 -7.19 1.51
N PHE A 308 3.71 -6.42 2.34
CA PHE A 308 4.60 -5.35 1.90
C PHE A 308 6.02 -5.57 2.36
N LEU A 309 6.94 -5.00 1.59
CA LEU A 309 8.38 -5.02 1.86
C LEU A 309 8.90 -3.59 1.97
N LEU A 310 9.76 -3.36 2.96
CA LEU A 310 10.51 -2.12 3.10
C LEU A 310 12.00 -2.43 3.26
N HIS A 311 12.83 -1.86 2.40
CA HIS A 311 14.28 -1.90 2.59
C HIS A 311 14.72 -0.75 3.49
N VAL A 312 15.38 -1.07 4.59
CA VAL A 312 15.94 -0.15 5.59
C VAL A 312 17.44 -0.28 5.69
#